data_2ebd3efb80e615ade6dfd8e7041cfe18
#
_entry.id   2ebd3efb80e615ade6dfd8e7041cfe18
#
_cell.length_a   1.000
_cell.length_b   1.000
_cell.length_c   1.000
_cell.angle_alpha   90.00
_cell.angle_beta   90.00
_cell.angle_gamma   90.00
#
_symmetry.space_group_name_H-M   'P 1'
#
loop_
_entity.id
_entity.type
_entity.pdbx_description
1 polymer ?
#
loop_
_entity_poly.entity_id
_entity_poly.type
_entity_poly.pdbx_seq_one_letter_code
_entity_poly.pdbx_strand_id
1 'polypeptide(L)'
;MLDIKLVKDKELDELWHIHADTQEDVENARPFGANLELWENSTMRFRKNDNSWWGIPGGSDAVAQVVKEGWAEGARKVEKVLGQIEPPRVLSSRRKKSRGPTGDEIDMQRVYAGSLDSAWSCMKREDGGKLRSPMSVTIVAHVGGNCHRDAEELFWSGACAVALARALRNSGRSCEIVGMFYTSHTTDEGKGICVEIPLQRMGAQTDLETLAGVLCLGGWFRNHGFKLMSMAPERVRSSYGRVVDRIPQCVKDKYTGAVIQITGVYDQESAKRFVQEETSKWR
;
A
#
# COMPACT_ATOMS: atom_id res chain seq x y z
N MET A 1 -2.36 -16.54 9.06
CA MET A 1 -2.48 -16.72 10.55
C MET A 1 -2.20 -15.40 11.22
N LEU A 2 -2.95 -15.03 12.28
CA LEU A 2 -2.63 -13.83 13.07
C LEU A 2 -1.41 -14.11 13.97
N ASP A 3 -0.42 -13.23 13.89
CA ASP A 3 0.75 -13.22 14.76
C ASP A 3 0.65 -11.99 15.69
N ILE A 4 0.57 -12.21 17.01
CA ILE A 4 0.37 -11.15 18.00
C ILE A 4 1.56 -11.17 18.95
N LYS A 5 2.33 -10.09 18.98
CA LYS A 5 3.57 -9.98 19.76
C LYS A 5 3.64 -8.67 20.52
N LEU A 6 4.16 -8.71 21.72
CA LEU A 6 4.63 -7.50 22.41
C LEU A 6 6.01 -7.14 21.88
N VAL A 7 6.17 -5.92 21.39
CA VAL A 7 7.41 -5.43 20.77
C VAL A 7 7.85 -4.16 21.47
N LYS A 8 9.15 -4.03 21.73
CA LYS A 8 9.76 -2.77 22.17
C LYS A 8 10.11 -1.92 20.96
N ASP A 9 9.61 -0.70 20.94
CA ASP A 9 9.97 0.28 19.93
C ASP A 9 10.89 1.34 20.53
N LYS A 10 11.87 1.84 19.78
CA LYS A 10 12.86 2.80 20.25
C LYS A 10 12.26 4.16 20.64
N GLU A 11 11.09 4.48 20.09
CA GLU A 11 10.46 5.79 20.24
C GLU A 11 9.08 5.73 20.90
N LEU A 12 8.48 4.54 20.98
CA LEU A 12 7.07 4.33 21.36
C LEU A 12 6.90 3.41 22.58
N ASP A 13 7.99 3.05 23.27
CA ASP A 13 8.01 2.09 24.36
C ASP A 13 7.52 0.69 23.94
N GLU A 14 6.54 0.13 24.61
CA GLU A 14 5.98 -1.18 24.29
C GLU A 14 4.68 -1.04 23.50
N LEU A 15 4.54 -1.86 22.48
CA LEU A 15 3.33 -1.93 21.67
C LEU A 15 2.96 -3.38 21.31
N TRP A 16 1.69 -3.65 21.20
CA TRP A 16 1.18 -4.89 20.64
C TRP A 16 1.23 -4.79 19.10
N HIS A 17 2.06 -5.62 18.49
CA HIS A 17 2.13 -5.76 17.05
C HIS A 17 1.26 -6.93 16.61
N ILE A 18 0.25 -6.64 15.81
CA ILE A 18 -0.70 -7.58 15.24
C ILE A 18 -0.46 -7.66 13.75
N HIS A 19 0.04 -8.78 13.29
CA HIS A 19 0.29 -9.04 11.88
C HIS A 19 -0.73 -10.06 11.35
N ALA A 20 -1.44 -9.69 10.29
CA ALA A 20 -2.34 -10.58 9.56
C ALA A 20 -1.71 -10.90 8.21
N ASP A 21 -1.43 -12.17 7.92
CA ASP A 21 -0.81 -12.57 6.65
C ASP A 21 -1.73 -12.38 5.43
N THR A 22 -3.03 -12.48 5.66
CA THR A 22 -4.05 -12.45 4.60
C THR A 22 -5.31 -11.71 5.06
N GLN A 23 -6.14 -11.29 4.11
CA GLN A 23 -7.46 -10.73 4.39
C GLN A 23 -8.36 -11.78 5.09
N GLU A 24 -8.23 -13.05 4.77
CA GLU A 24 -8.96 -14.14 5.42
C GLU A 24 -8.64 -14.23 6.93
N ASP A 25 -7.39 -13.98 7.31
CA ASP A 25 -7.01 -13.93 8.73
C ASP A 25 -7.73 -12.79 9.47
N VAL A 26 -7.91 -11.65 8.79
CA VAL A 26 -8.67 -10.51 9.32
C VAL A 26 -10.15 -10.88 9.50
N GLU A 27 -10.75 -11.53 8.51
CA GLU A 27 -12.15 -11.95 8.56
C GLU A 27 -12.39 -13.00 9.64
N ASN A 28 -11.46 -13.93 9.81
CA ASN A 28 -11.54 -15.00 10.80
C ASN A 28 -11.11 -14.58 12.21
N ALA A 29 -10.55 -13.39 12.39
CA ALA A 29 -10.21 -12.87 13.71
C ALA A 29 -11.43 -12.86 14.63
N ARG A 30 -11.26 -13.28 15.89
CA ARG A 30 -12.32 -13.31 16.89
C ARG A 30 -11.78 -12.71 18.20
N PRO A 31 -12.14 -11.48 18.52
CA PRO A 31 -11.84 -10.89 19.83
C PRO A 31 -12.44 -11.75 20.95
N PHE A 32 -11.89 -11.65 22.14
CA PHE A 32 -12.33 -12.43 23.28
C PHE A 32 -12.51 -11.57 24.56
N GLY A 33 -13.28 -12.07 25.51
CA GLY A 33 -13.53 -11.39 26.77
C GLY A 33 -14.12 -9.99 26.62
N ALA A 34 -13.66 -9.06 27.45
CA ALA A 34 -14.14 -7.67 27.45
C ALA A 34 -13.89 -6.94 26.12
N ASN A 35 -12.89 -7.36 25.33
CA ASN A 35 -12.61 -6.77 24.04
C ASN A 35 -13.65 -7.17 22.98
N LEU A 36 -14.26 -8.35 23.09
CA LEU A 36 -15.37 -8.75 22.23
C LEU A 36 -16.59 -7.84 22.43
N GLU A 37 -17.00 -7.63 23.68
CA GLU A 37 -18.12 -6.75 24.01
C GLU A 37 -17.85 -5.30 23.55
N LEU A 38 -16.62 -4.84 23.72
CA LEU A 38 -16.20 -3.51 23.28
C LEU A 38 -16.32 -3.37 21.77
N TRP A 39 -15.84 -4.34 21.00
CA TRP A 39 -15.92 -4.34 19.53
C TRP A 39 -17.38 -4.37 19.06
N GLU A 40 -18.20 -5.29 19.58
CA GLU A 40 -19.61 -5.39 19.23
C GLU A 40 -20.38 -4.10 19.53
N ASN A 41 -20.13 -3.50 20.69
CA ASN A 41 -20.78 -2.25 21.07
C ASN A 41 -20.30 -1.05 20.22
N SER A 42 -19.03 -1.01 19.82
CA SER A 42 -18.48 0.10 19.04
C SER A 42 -18.89 0.08 17.57
N THR A 43 -19.02 -1.09 16.97
CA THR A 43 -19.36 -1.23 15.55
C THR A 43 -20.87 -1.22 15.31
N MET A 44 -21.66 -1.82 16.21
CA MET A 44 -23.09 -2.02 16.01
C MET A 44 -23.96 -0.81 16.39
N ARG A 45 -23.53 0.03 17.33
CA ARG A 45 -24.35 1.11 17.88
C ARG A 45 -24.13 2.49 17.29
N PHE A 46 -22.93 2.77 16.77
CA PHE A 46 -22.61 4.10 16.30
C PHE A 46 -22.70 4.19 14.76
N ARG A 47 -23.59 5.07 14.28
CA ARG A 47 -23.67 5.50 12.88
C ARG A 47 -24.07 4.43 11.86
N LYS A 48 -24.96 3.49 12.23
CA LYS A 48 -25.45 2.40 11.35
C LYS A 48 -25.86 2.86 9.93
N ASN A 49 -26.36 4.08 9.79
CA ASN A 49 -26.85 4.64 8.53
C ASN A 49 -26.01 5.83 8.03
N ASP A 50 -24.83 6.06 8.56
CA ASP A 50 -23.98 7.17 8.15
C ASP A 50 -23.04 6.75 7.01
N ASN A 51 -23.46 7.00 5.77
CA ASN A 51 -22.67 6.68 4.59
C ASN A 51 -21.34 7.45 4.53
N SER A 52 -21.27 8.66 5.09
CA SER A 52 -20.02 9.42 5.16
C SER A 52 -18.99 8.76 6.08
N TRP A 53 -19.49 8.06 7.10
CA TRP A 53 -18.69 7.26 8.00
C TRP A 53 -18.20 5.97 7.34
N TRP A 54 -19.10 5.21 6.73
CA TRP A 54 -18.76 3.89 6.16
C TRP A 54 -18.12 3.96 4.77
N GLY A 55 -18.39 5.00 4.01
CA GLY A 55 -17.99 5.14 2.61
C GLY A 55 -18.89 4.44 1.60
N ILE A 56 -19.81 3.61 2.09
CA ILE A 56 -20.84 2.92 1.32
C ILE A 56 -22.16 2.86 2.10
N PRO A 57 -23.31 2.73 1.42
CA PRO A 57 -24.59 2.45 2.07
C PRO A 57 -24.63 1.06 2.72
N GLY A 58 -25.42 0.92 3.78
CA GLY A 58 -25.68 -0.38 4.43
C GLY A 58 -24.82 -0.71 5.65
N GLY A 59 -23.90 0.17 6.04
CA GLY A 59 -23.16 0.06 7.31
C GLY A 59 -22.14 -1.07 7.34
N SER A 60 -21.92 -1.63 8.54
CA SER A 60 -20.89 -2.66 8.79
C SER A 60 -21.09 -3.93 7.96
N ASP A 61 -22.34 -4.36 7.76
CA ASP A 61 -22.65 -5.59 7.03
C ASP A 61 -22.31 -5.46 5.55
N ALA A 62 -22.66 -4.30 4.94
CA ALA A 62 -22.29 -4.00 3.57
C ALA A 62 -20.77 -3.91 3.38
N VAL A 63 -20.07 -3.33 4.35
CA VAL A 63 -18.59 -3.29 4.35
C VAL A 63 -18.02 -4.70 4.38
N ALA A 64 -18.51 -5.56 5.28
CA ALA A 64 -18.03 -6.94 5.39
C ALA A 64 -18.24 -7.73 4.07
N GLN A 65 -19.40 -7.55 3.43
CA GLN A 65 -19.68 -8.17 2.15
C GLN A 65 -18.75 -7.67 1.04
N VAL A 66 -18.61 -6.35 0.91
CA VAL A 66 -17.75 -5.72 -0.11
C VAL A 66 -16.28 -6.12 0.06
N VAL A 67 -15.79 -6.22 1.29
CA VAL A 67 -14.42 -6.64 1.56
C VAL A 67 -14.19 -8.09 1.13
N LYS A 68 -15.19 -8.96 1.33
CA LYS A 68 -15.12 -10.38 0.93
C LYS A 68 -15.22 -10.58 -0.59
N GLU A 69 -16.06 -9.80 -1.26
CA GLU A 69 -16.35 -9.95 -2.69
C GLU A 69 -15.45 -9.11 -3.60
N GLY A 70 -14.75 -8.11 -3.03
CA GLY A 70 -14.06 -7.04 -3.75
C GLY A 70 -14.92 -5.79 -3.93
N TRP A 71 -14.30 -4.62 -3.96
CA TRP A 71 -14.98 -3.33 -4.14
C TRP A 71 -14.84 -2.80 -5.57
N ALA A 72 -15.63 -3.33 -6.49
CA ALA A 72 -15.59 -2.96 -7.91
C ALA A 72 -15.85 -1.46 -8.16
N GLU A 73 -16.74 -0.82 -7.37
CA GLU A 73 -16.97 0.64 -7.47
C GLU A 73 -15.74 1.43 -7.02
N GLY A 74 -15.12 1.02 -5.92
CA GLY A 74 -13.87 1.62 -5.42
C GLY A 74 -12.73 1.45 -6.40
N ALA A 75 -12.58 0.28 -7.00
CA ALA A 75 -11.58 0.02 -8.04
C ALA A 75 -11.75 0.99 -9.22
N ARG A 76 -12.99 1.19 -9.70
CA ARG A 76 -13.27 2.17 -10.76
C ARG A 76 -12.95 3.61 -10.37
N LYS A 77 -13.23 4.00 -9.11
CA LYS A 77 -12.86 5.32 -8.58
C LYS A 77 -11.33 5.49 -8.56
N VAL A 78 -10.60 4.48 -8.10
CA VAL A 78 -9.13 4.46 -8.09
C VAL A 78 -8.59 4.53 -9.52
N GLU A 79 -9.10 3.75 -10.46
CA GLU A 79 -8.69 3.80 -11.88
C GLU A 79 -8.87 5.19 -12.50
N LYS A 80 -9.97 5.87 -12.17
CA LYS A 80 -10.18 7.25 -12.61
C LYS A 80 -9.11 8.19 -12.07
N VAL A 81 -8.71 8.04 -10.83
CA VAL A 81 -7.60 8.81 -10.22
C VAL A 81 -6.28 8.48 -10.89
N LEU A 82 -6.00 7.20 -11.14
CA LEU A 82 -4.79 6.75 -11.83
C LEU A 82 -4.65 7.37 -13.22
N GLY A 83 -5.75 7.51 -13.97
CA GLY A 83 -5.79 8.16 -15.28
C GLY A 83 -5.44 9.66 -15.26
N GLN A 84 -5.49 10.29 -14.08
CA GLN A 84 -5.19 11.72 -13.90
C GLN A 84 -3.74 11.98 -13.41
N ILE A 85 -3.03 10.93 -13.00
CA ILE A 85 -1.63 11.00 -12.56
C ILE A 85 -0.79 10.58 -13.77
N GLU A 86 0.00 11.50 -14.33
CA GLU A 86 0.93 11.16 -15.39
C GLU A 86 1.92 10.10 -14.89
N PRO A 87 2.01 8.94 -15.53
CA PRO A 87 3.03 7.97 -15.16
C PRO A 87 4.41 8.58 -15.39
N PRO A 88 5.40 8.32 -14.53
CA PRO A 88 6.75 8.76 -14.77
C PRO A 88 7.18 8.21 -16.14
N ARG A 89 7.80 9.06 -16.97
CA ARG A 89 8.34 8.62 -18.27
C ARG A 89 9.30 7.48 -18.00
N VAL A 90 8.90 6.28 -18.40
CA VAL A 90 9.81 5.15 -18.44
C VAL A 90 10.96 5.59 -19.34
N LEU A 91 12.17 5.68 -18.79
CA LEU A 91 13.36 5.77 -19.61
C LEU A 91 13.43 4.45 -20.39
N SER A 92 12.72 4.40 -21.50
CA SER A 92 12.81 3.28 -22.40
C SER A 92 14.28 3.17 -22.77
N SER A 93 14.93 2.09 -22.38
CA SER A 93 16.25 1.77 -22.89
C SER A 93 16.11 1.74 -24.43
N ARG A 94 16.50 2.82 -25.08
CA ARG A 94 16.47 2.88 -26.55
C ARG A 94 17.41 1.78 -27.04
N ARG A 95 16.86 0.83 -27.76
CA ARG A 95 17.69 -0.07 -28.54
C ARG A 95 18.29 0.74 -29.68
N LYS A 96 19.59 0.87 -29.67
CA LYS A 96 20.32 1.56 -30.73
C LYS A 96 20.98 0.51 -31.63
N LYS A 97 20.79 0.64 -32.92
CA LYS A 97 21.49 -0.18 -33.89
C LYS A 97 22.98 0.15 -33.81
N SER A 98 23.78 -0.77 -33.34
CA SER A 98 25.25 -0.67 -33.26
C SER A 98 25.83 -1.48 -34.43
N ARG A 99 26.90 -0.98 -35.02
CA ARG A 99 27.63 -1.66 -36.11
C ARG A 99 28.97 -2.14 -35.60
N GLY A 100 29.43 -3.27 -36.15
CA GLY A 100 30.70 -3.86 -35.76
C GLY A 100 31.10 -5.04 -36.65
N PRO A 101 32.19 -5.76 -36.25
CA PRO A 101 32.67 -6.91 -37.01
C PRO A 101 31.80 -8.17 -36.79
N THR A 102 30.88 -8.13 -35.79
CA THR A 102 29.92 -9.19 -35.47
C THR A 102 28.55 -8.63 -35.13
N GLY A 103 27.46 -9.35 -35.38
CA GLY A 103 26.11 -8.89 -35.12
C GLY A 103 25.04 -9.90 -35.58
N ASP A 104 23.77 -9.50 -35.43
CA ASP A 104 22.61 -10.33 -35.77
C ASP A 104 22.21 -10.20 -37.25
N GLU A 105 22.53 -9.07 -37.87
CA GLU A 105 22.21 -8.76 -39.28
C GLU A 105 23.46 -8.31 -40.03
N ILE A 106 23.63 -8.78 -41.27
CA ILE A 106 24.75 -8.41 -42.14
C ILE A 106 24.29 -7.38 -43.22
N ASP A 107 25.09 -6.33 -43.40
CA ASP A 107 24.91 -5.33 -44.46
C ASP A 107 25.80 -5.71 -45.65
N MET A 108 25.22 -6.40 -46.62
CA MET A 108 25.94 -6.90 -47.79
C MET A 108 26.57 -5.80 -48.62
N GLN A 109 26.01 -4.59 -48.65
CA GLN A 109 26.60 -3.46 -49.37
C GLN A 109 27.97 -3.08 -48.78
N ARG A 110 28.06 -3.13 -47.41
CA ARG A 110 29.31 -2.86 -46.73
C ARG A 110 30.34 -3.98 -46.90
N VAL A 111 29.87 -5.24 -46.97
CA VAL A 111 30.74 -6.36 -47.30
C VAL A 111 31.36 -6.17 -48.69
N TYR A 112 30.57 -5.84 -49.71
CA TYR A 112 31.06 -5.60 -51.04
C TYR A 112 31.95 -4.32 -51.15
N ALA A 113 31.73 -3.34 -50.29
CA ALA A 113 32.56 -2.15 -50.16
C ALA A 113 33.86 -2.37 -49.36
N GLY A 114 34.11 -3.60 -48.87
CA GLY A 114 35.30 -3.94 -48.08
C GLY A 114 35.28 -3.46 -46.63
N SER A 115 34.14 -2.95 -46.14
CA SER A 115 34.02 -2.38 -44.78
C SER A 115 33.58 -3.45 -43.78
N LEU A 116 34.34 -4.54 -43.62
CA LEU A 116 33.99 -5.70 -42.82
C LEU A 116 33.83 -5.40 -41.32
N ASP A 117 34.64 -4.49 -40.77
CA ASP A 117 34.60 -4.08 -39.38
C ASP A 117 33.26 -3.40 -38.94
N SER A 118 32.44 -2.99 -39.93
CA SER A 118 31.16 -2.35 -39.71
C SER A 118 30.01 -2.99 -40.49
N ALA A 119 30.24 -4.16 -41.07
CA ALA A 119 29.27 -4.86 -41.90
C ALA A 119 28.14 -5.51 -41.11
N TRP A 120 28.41 -5.82 -39.88
CA TRP A 120 27.39 -6.42 -39.01
C TRP A 120 26.67 -5.36 -38.18
N SER A 121 25.41 -5.60 -37.87
CA SER A 121 24.61 -4.76 -36.95
C SER A 121 23.93 -5.61 -35.93
N CYS A 122 23.89 -5.10 -34.70
CA CYS A 122 23.12 -5.65 -33.60
C CYS A 122 22.35 -4.54 -32.87
N MET A 123 21.23 -4.91 -32.30
CA MET A 123 20.46 -4.00 -31.46
C MET A 123 21.05 -4.02 -30.04
N LYS A 124 21.98 -3.12 -29.75
CA LYS A 124 22.49 -2.93 -28.37
C LYS A 124 21.49 -2.10 -27.56
N ARG A 125 21.22 -2.52 -26.34
CA ARG A 125 20.62 -1.63 -25.34
C ARG A 125 21.64 -0.55 -25.03
N GLU A 126 21.30 0.71 -25.32
CA GLU A 126 21.99 1.80 -24.65
C GLU A 126 21.63 1.71 -23.18
N ASP A 127 22.59 1.28 -22.36
CA ASP A 127 22.46 1.38 -20.92
C ASP A 127 22.47 2.87 -20.56
N GLY A 128 21.30 3.46 -20.57
CA GLY A 128 21.06 4.80 -20.07
C GLY A 128 21.28 4.85 -18.56
N GLY A 129 22.56 4.80 -18.16
CA GLY A 129 22.94 4.74 -16.75
C GLY A 129 22.91 3.31 -16.21
N LYS A 130 23.84 2.98 -15.34
CA LYS A 130 23.88 1.71 -14.61
C LYS A 130 22.49 1.39 -14.10
N LEU A 131 21.88 0.31 -14.59
CA LEU A 131 20.73 -0.30 -13.93
C LEU A 131 21.17 -0.57 -12.49
N ARG A 132 20.91 0.37 -11.60
CA ARG A 132 21.01 0.08 -10.17
C ARG A 132 20.08 -1.10 -9.96
N SER A 133 20.55 -2.11 -9.28
CA SER A 133 19.78 -3.28 -8.82
C SER A 133 18.37 -2.83 -8.49
N PRO A 134 17.31 -3.50 -8.95
CA PRO A 134 15.95 -3.06 -8.70
C PRO A 134 15.79 -2.95 -7.18
N MET A 135 15.87 -1.73 -6.67
CA MET A 135 15.60 -1.50 -5.26
C MET A 135 14.14 -1.86 -5.03
N SER A 136 13.93 -2.78 -4.12
CA SER A 136 12.60 -3.07 -3.61
C SER A 136 12.08 -1.86 -2.84
N VAL A 137 10.82 -1.55 -3.05
CA VAL A 137 10.14 -0.44 -2.37
C VAL A 137 8.93 -0.98 -1.63
N THR A 138 8.88 -0.75 -0.34
CA THR A 138 7.70 -1.04 0.49
C THR A 138 6.89 0.24 0.64
N ILE A 139 5.67 0.24 0.15
CA ILE A 139 4.72 1.33 0.32
C ILE A 139 3.85 1.00 1.53
N VAL A 140 3.97 1.78 2.59
CA VAL A 140 3.13 1.66 3.76
C VAL A 140 1.99 2.66 3.66
N ALA A 141 0.79 2.13 3.44
CA ALA A 141 -0.43 2.90 3.38
C ALA A 141 -1.11 2.90 4.75
N HIS A 142 -1.44 4.08 5.25
CA HIS A 142 -2.18 4.21 6.48
C HIS A 142 -3.65 3.90 6.24
N VAL A 143 -4.16 2.77 6.78
CA VAL A 143 -5.54 2.30 6.59
C VAL A 143 -6.50 2.75 7.68
N GLY A 144 -6.05 3.58 8.61
CA GLY A 144 -6.83 4.06 9.74
C GLY A 144 -7.02 5.57 9.72
N GLY A 145 -7.97 6.05 10.49
CA GLY A 145 -8.21 7.48 10.66
C GLY A 145 -8.90 7.79 11.98
N ASN A 146 -8.68 8.99 12.46
CA ASN A 146 -9.38 9.51 13.64
C ASN A 146 -10.89 9.64 13.36
N CYS A 147 -11.69 9.63 14.41
CA CYS A 147 -13.16 9.62 14.32
C CYS A 147 -13.80 10.85 13.63
N HIS A 148 -13.04 11.92 13.45
CA HIS A 148 -13.49 13.13 12.73
C HIS A 148 -13.22 13.08 11.22
N ARG A 149 -12.46 12.08 10.74
CA ARG A 149 -12.20 11.88 9.32
C ARG A 149 -13.38 11.20 8.67
N ASP A 150 -13.80 11.67 7.51
CA ASP A 150 -14.82 10.96 6.73
C ASP A 150 -14.20 9.87 5.82
N ALA A 151 -15.05 9.11 5.17
CA ALA A 151 -14.58 8.01 4.33
C ALA A 151 -13.92 8.51 3.02
N GLU A 152 -14.28 9.70 2.55
CA GLU A 152 -13.68 10.33 1.38
C GLU A 152 -12.22 10.71 1.64
N GLU A 153 -11.93 11.27 2.81
CA GLU A 153 -10.56 11.59 3.20
C GLU A 153 -9.68 10.33 3.28
N LEU A 154 -10.22 9.24 3.81
CA LEU A 154 -9.50 7.96 3.90
C LEU A 154 -9.30 7.31 2.51
N PHE A 155 -10.24 7.51 1.58
CA PHE A 155 -10.11 7.05 0.21
C PHE A 155 -8.84 7.56 -0.47
N TRP A 156 -8.49 8.83 -0.28
CA TRP A 156 -7.36 9.44 -0.98
C TRP A 156 -6.00 8.90 -0.54
N SER A 157 -5.85 8.52 0.72
CA SER A 157 -4.63 7.86 1.20
C SER A 157 -4.42 6.51 0.50
N GLY A 158 -5.46 5.69 0.43
CA GLY A 158 -5.40 4.39 -0.27
C GLY A 158 -5.19 4.52 -1.77
N ALA A 159 -5.92 5.43 -2.43
CA ALA A 159 -5.75 5.69 -3.86
C ALA A 159 -4.34 6.16 -4.20
N CYS A 160 -3.73 6.99 -3.33
CA CYS A 160 -2.34 7.42 -3.43
C CYS A 160 -1.37 6.23 -3.41
N ALA A 161 -1.58 5.25 -2.51
CA ALA A 161 -0.74 4.04 -2.42
C ALA A 161 -0.76 3.23 -3.71
N VAL A 162 -1.94 3.00 -4.25
CA VAL A 162 -2.11 2.25 -5.51
C VAL A 162 -1.49 3.02 -6.69
N ALA A 163 -1.69 4.33 -6.75
CA ALA A 163 -1.11 5.19 -7.79
C ALA A 163 0.42 5.18 -7.76
N LEU A 164 1.01 5.32 -6.58
CA LEU A 164 2.45 5.27 -6.39
C LEU A 164 3.03 3.91 -6.78
N ALA A 165 2.40 2.81 -6.35
CA ALA A 165 2.81 1.46 -6.71
C ALA A 165 2.82 1.25 -8.22
N ARG A 166 1.78 1.72 -8.92
CA ARG A 166 1.70 1.65 -10.38
C ARG A 166 2.78 2.48 -11.06
N ALA A 167 3.02 3.70 -10.58
CA ALA A 167 4.04 4.59 -11.11
C ALA A 167 5.46 4.00 -10.95
N LEU A 168 5.78 3.44 -9.78
CA LEU A 168 7.06 2.78 -9.51
C LEU A 168 7.25 1.53 -10.38
N ARG A 169 6.23 0.71 -10.54
CA ARG A 169 6.27 -0.47 -11.44
C ARG A 169 6.48 -0.08 -12.89
N ASN A 170 5.80 0.96 -13.37
CA ASN A 170 6.00 1.49 -14.72
C ASN A 170 7.43 2.00 -14.94
N SER A 171 8.13 2.40 -13.88
CA SER A 171 9.55 2.74 -13.91
C SER A 171 10.50 1.55 -13.69
N GLY A 172 9.97 0.31 -13.71
CA GLY A 172 10.75 -0.93 -13.60
C GLY A 172 11.16 -1.31 -12.18
N ARG A 173 10.52 -0.76 -11.15
CA ARG A 173 10.81 -1.08 -9.76
C ARG A 173 9.88 -2.14 -9.21
N SER A 174 10.42 -2.98 -8.34
CA SER A 174 9.61 -3.95 -7.60
C SER A 174 9.04 -3.28 -6.36
N CYS A 175 7.75 -3.34 -6.16
CA CYS A 175 7.10 -2.76 -4.99
C CYS A 175 6.04 -3.68 -4.39
N GLU A 176 5.89 -3.56 -3.08
CA GLU A 176 4.81 -4.14 -2.30
C GLU A 176 3.98 -3.05 -1.63
N ILE A 177 2.76 -3.39 -1.24
CA ILE A 177 1.87 -2.50 -0.49
C ILE A 177 1.50 -3.19 0.82
N VAL A 178 1.69 -2.47 1.91
CA VAL A 178 1.33 -2.88 3.26
C VAL A 178 0.33 -1.89 3.82
N GLY A 179 -0.83 -2.38 4.24
CA GLY A 179 -1.78 -1.62 5.03
C GLY A 179 -1.34 -1.62 6.49
N MET A 180 -1.31 -0.45 7.10
CA MET A 180 -0.90 -0.32 8.49
C MET A 180 -1.68 0.77 9.20
N PHE A 181 -1.89 0.59 10.48
CA PHE A 181 -2.23 1.68 11.40
C PHE A 181 -1.60 1.45 12.77
N TYR A 182 -1.34 2.53 13.44
CA TYR A 182 -0.80 2.53 14.79
C TYR A 182 -1.66 3.42 15.69
N THR A 183 -1.92 2.96 16.91
CA THR A 183 -2.63 3.73 17.93
C THR A 183 -1.79 3.77 19.21
N SER A 184 -1.64 4.96 19.81
CA SER A 184 -0.88 5.12 21.05
C SER A 184 -1.78 4.99 22.27
N HIS A 185 -1.23 4.44 23.36
CA HIS A 185 -1.90 4.38 24.68
C HIS A 185 -3.31 3.78 24.64
N THR A 186 -3.47 2.72 23.88
CA THR A 186 -4.79 2.14 23.57
C THR A 186 -5.24 1.10 24.58
N THR A 187 -4.30 0.41 25.25
CA THR A 187 -4.62 -0.60 26.27
C THR A 187 -4.71 0.00 27.67
N ASP A 188 -5.28 -0.73 28.63
CA ASP A 188 -5.37 -0.30 30.04
C ASP A 188 -3.98 -0.09 30.66
N GLU A 189 -2.97 -0.85 30.22
CA GLU A 189 -1.58 -0.69 30.64
C GLU A 189 -0.83 0.44 29.90
N GLY A 190 -1.53 1.16 29.03
CA GLY A 190 -0.98 2.32 28.30
C GLY A 190 -0.15 1.96 27.08
N LYS A 191 -0.10 0.69 26.67
CA LYS A 191 0.62 0.25 25.48
C LYS A 191 -0.10 0.66 24.19
N GLY A 192 0.65 0.85 23.13
CA GLY A 192 0.11 1.08 21.78
C GLY A 192 -0.30 -0.23 21.11
N ILE A 193 -1.02 -0.11 19.99
CA ILE A 193 -1.35 -1.24 19.11
C ILE A 193 -0.96 -0.86 17.68
N CYS A 194 -0.13 -1.67 17.04
CA CYS A 194 0.20 -1.57 15.64
C CYS A 194 -0.38 -2.76 14.89
N VAL A 195 -1.15 -2.50 13.86
CA VAL A 195 -1.68 -3.53 12.96
C VAL A 195 -1.00 -3.41 11.61
N GLU A 196 -0.56 -4.52 11.07
CA GLU A 196 0.16 -4.64 9.81
C GLU A 196 -0.47 -5.73 8.95
N ILE A 197 -0.77 -5.41 7.69
CA ILE A 197 -1.40 -6.33 6.74
C ILE A 197 -0.72 -6.19 5.38
N PRO A 198 0.03 -7.20 4.91
CA PRO A 198 0.57 -7.21 3.56
C PRO A 198 -0.58 -7.40 2.55
N LEU A 199 -0.83 -6.38 1.75
CA LEU A 199 -1.94 -6.35 0.79
C LEU A 199 -1.52 -6.74 -0.62
N GLN A 200 -0.29 -6.40 -0.97
CA GLN A 200 0.28 -6.75 -2.26
C GLN A 200 1.75 -7.07 -2.13
N ARG A 201 2.12 -8.32 -2.38
CA ARG A 201 3.51 -8.77 -2.36
C ARG A 201 4.27 -8.33 -3.61
N MET A 202 5.60 -8.28 -3.51
CA MET A 202 6.47 -8.00 -4.65
C MET A 202 6.25 -9.01 -5.77
N GLY A 203 6.10 -8.51 -7.00
CA GLY A 203 5.87 -9.36 -8.18
C GLY A 203 4.46 -9.95 -8.31
N ALA A 204 3.59 -9.79 -7.31
CA ALA A 204 2.22 -10.26 -7.40
C ALA A 204 1.39 -9.39 -8.36
N GLN A 205 0.41 -10.02 -9.01
CA GLN A 205 -0.59 -9.31 -9.79
C GLN A 205 -1.41 -8.41 -8.86
N THR A 206 -1.75 -7.21 -9.35
CA THR A 206 -2.59 -6.28 -8.59
C THR A 206 -4.04 -6.71 -8.64
N ASP A 207 -4.60 -7.04 -7.51
CA ASP A 207 -6.04 -7.14 -7.32
C ASP A 207 -6.56 -5.78 -6.84
N LEU A 208 -7.07 -5.00 -7.79
CA LEU A 208 -7.48 -3.62 -7.51
C LEU A 208 -8.77 -3.56 -6.68
N GLU A 209 -9.65 -4.53 -6.80
CA GLU A 209 -10.91 -4.57 -6.04
C GLU A 209 -10.63 -4.85 -4.56
N THR A 210 -9.77 -5.82 -4.27
CA THR A 210 -9.32 -6.09 -2.90
C THR A 210 -8.54 -4.91 -2.32
N LEU A 211 -7.60 -4.34 -3.08
CA LEU A 211 -6.84 -3.17 -2.61
C LEU A 211 -7.75 -1.97 -2.33
N ALA A 212 -8.70 -1.68 -3.20
CA ALA A 212 -9.67 -0.60 -2.98
C ALA A 212 -10.54 -0.86 -1.75
N GLY A 213 -11.01 -2.10 -1.55
CA GLY A 213 -11.82 -2.49 -0.40
C GLY A 213 -11.11 -2.31 0.93
N VAL A 214 -9.81 -2.58 0.99
CA VAL A 214 -9.02 -2.47 2.22
C VAL A 214 -8.44 -1.07 2.44
N LEU A 215 -7.84 -0.49 1.40
CA LEU A 215 -7.09 0.77 1.52
C LEU A 215 -7.96 2.02 1.39
N CYS A 216 -8.99 1.96 0.53
CA CYS A 216 -9.77 3.15 0.16
C CYS A 216 -11.15 3.19 0.81
N LEU A 217 -11.62 2.07 1.39
CA LEU A 217 -12.92 2.04 2.04
C LEU A 217 -12.77 2.36 3.54
N GLY A 218 -13.17 3.55 3.94
CA GLY A 218 -13.10 3.99 5.35
C GLY A 218 -13.81 3.04 6.32
N GLY A 219 -14.86 2.38 5.86
CA GLY A 219 -15.58 1.36 6.60
C GLY A 219 -14.75 0.13 6.94
N TRP A 220 -13.74 -0.21 6.12
CA TRP A 220 -12.85 -1.32 6.42
C TRP A 220 -12.16 -1.14 7.78
N PHE A 221 -11.51 0.00 8.00
CA PHE A 221 -10.86 0.29 9.27
C PHE A 221 -11.84 0.27 10.44
N ARG A 222 -13.00 0.85 10.26
CA ARG A 222 -14.03 1.00 11.29
C ARG A 222 -14.70 -0.31 11.67
N ASN A 223 -14.66 -1.30 10.79
CA ASN A 223 -15.12 -2.66 11.07
C ASN A 223 -13.93 -3.57 11.42
N HIS A 224 -13.09 -3.85 10.45
CA HIS A 224 -12.01 -4.82 10.58
C HIS A 224 -10.81 -4.29 11.38
N GLY A 225 -10.48 -3.01 11.25
CA GLY A 225 -9.40 -2.39 12.02
C GLY A 225 -9.69 -2.40 13.52
N PHE A 226 -10.90 -2.04 13.92
CA PHE A 226 -11.33 -2.10 15.33
C PHE A 226 -11.36 -3.54 15.86
N LYS A 227 -11.81 -4.48 15.04
CA LYS A 227 -11.78 -5.89 15.36
C LYS A 227 -10.36 -6.40 15.61
N LEU A 228 -9.41 -6.04 14.75
CA LEU A 228 -8.00 -6.42 14.93
C LEU A 228 -7.39 -5.78 16.18
N MET A 229 -7.67 -4.51 16.46
CA MET A 229 -7.21 -3.90 17.72
C MET A 229 -7.73 -4.67 18.94
N SER A 230 -8.96 -5.17 18.86
CA SER A 230 -9.57 -5.96 19.96
C SER A 230 -8.96 -7.35 20.11
N MET A 231 -8.04 -7.76 19.25
CA MET A 231 -7.25 -8.99 19.40
C MET A 231 -6.06 -8.83 20.36
N ALA A 232 -5.74 -7.59 20.81
CA ALA A 232 -4.70 -7.39 21.82
C ALA A 232 -5.00 -8.20 23.08
N PRO A 233 -3.99 -8.87 23.71
CA PRO A 233 -4.19 -9.66 24.93
C PRO A 233 -4.66 -8.84 26.11
N GLU A 234 -4.36 -7.55 26.13
CA GLU A 234 -4.80 -6.62 27.16
C GLU A 234 -6.15 -5.99 26.80
N ARG A 235 -6.87 -5.51 27.81
CA ARG A 235 -8.11 -4.80 27.60
C ARG A 235 -7.86 -3.49 26.85
N VAL A 236 -8.55 -3.35 25.74
CA VAL A 236 -8.55 -2.13 24.93
C VAL A 236 -9.51 -1.10 25.52
N ARG A 237 -9.10 0.16 25.58
CA ARG A 237 -9.95 1.26 26.07
C ARG A 237 -11.05 1.57 25.05
N SER A 238 -12.18 2.07 25.55
CA SER A 238 -13.36 2.38 24.76
C SER A 238 -13.13 3.39 23.61
N SER A 239 -12.07 4.19 23.69
CA SER A 239 -11.72 5.18 22.66
C SER A 239 -10.91 4.62 21.51
N TYR A 240 -10.50 3.36 21.52
CA TYR A 240 -9.54 2.75 20.58
C TYR A 240 -8.28 3.58 20.33
N GLY A 241 -7.95 4.51 21.23
CA GLY A 241 -6.80 5.40 21.14
C GLY A 241 -6.88 6.42 20.01
N ARG A 242 -5.76 7.07 19.74
CA ARG A 242 -5.60 7.98 18.61
C ARG A 242 -4.75 7.28 17.56
N VAL A 243 -5.28 7.22 16.34
CA VAL A 243 -4.50 6.77 15.20
C VAL A 243 -3.41 7.80 14.91
N VAL A 244 -2.18 7.33 14.80
CA VAL A 244 -0.99 8.15 14.63
C VAL A 244 -0.43 7.92 13.23
N ASP A 245 -0.23 8.99 12.48
CA ASP A 245 0.34 8.98 11.13
C ASP A 245 1.86 8.71 11.16
N ARG A 246 2.26 7.61 11.82
CA ARG A 246 3.66 7.22 11.96
C ARG A 246 3.80 5.72 11.96
N ILE A 247 4.84 5.22 11.30
CA ILE A 247 5.21 3.81 11.37
C ILE A 247 6.17 3.61 12.54
N PRO A 248 5.90 2.65 13.45
CA PRO A 248 6.86 2.26 14.47
C PRO A 248 8.20 1.82 13.86
N GLN A 249 9.31 2.15 14.52
CA GLN A 249 10.63 1.85 13.99
C GLN A 249 10.86 0.33 13.92
N CYS A 250 10.38 -0.41 14.90
CA CYS A 250 10.45 -1.87 14.91
C CYS A 250 9.78 -2.53 13.69
N VAL A 251 8.80 -1.86 13.08
CA VAL A 251 8.17 -2.33 11.84
C VAL A 251 8.99 -1.92 10.62
N LYS A 252 9.50 -0.68 10.57
CA LYS A 252 10.39 -0.23 9.48
C LYS A 252 11.61 -1.14 9.33
N ASP A 253 12.18 -1.57 10.43
CA ASP A 253 13.39 -2.42 10.46
C ASP A 253 13.17 -3.82 9.85
N LYS A 254 11.91 -4.24 9.63
CA LYS A 254 11.60 -5.51 8.95
C LYS A 254 11.76 -5.44 7.43
N TYR A 255 11.64 -4.26 6.85
CA TYR A 255 11.66 -4.10 5.40
C TYR A 255 13.05 -3.83 4.89
N THR A 256 13.49 -4.65 3.91
CA THR A 256 14.76 -4.46 3.22
C THR A 256 14.54 -3.59 2.00
N GLY A 257 15.18 -2.43 1.95
CA GLY A 257 15.06 -1.49 0.83
C GLY A 257 14.46 -0.15 1.26
N ALA A 258 13.84 0.54 0.32
CA ALA A 258 13.21 1.82 0.62
C ALA A 258 11.80 1.63 1.16
N VAL A 259 11.49 2.34 2.24
CA VAL A 259 10.14 2.38 2.82
C VAL A 259 9.55 3.76 2.55
N ILE A 260 8.41 3.80 1.88
CA ILE A 260 7.65 5.03 1.62
C ILE A 260 6.37 4.97 2.45
N GLN A 261 6.24 5.88 3.38
CA GLN A 261 5.04 6.02 4.20
C GLN A 261 4.12 7.08 3.59
N ILE A 262 2.86 6.73 3.36
CA ILE A 262 1.86 7.69 2.91
C ILE A 262 1.23 8.36 4.12
N THR A 263 1.45 9.66 4.24
CA THR A 263 0.93 10.50 5.33
C THR A 263 0.43 11.82 4.78
N GLY A 264 -0.56 12.42 5.44
CA GLY A 264 -1.04 13.76 5.09
C GLY A 264 -1.78 13.85 3.75
N VAL A 265 -2.30 12.73 3.25
CA VAL A 265 -3.01 12.65 1.97
C VAL A 265 -4.50 12.45 2.23
N TYR A 266 -5.29 13.52 2.07
CA TYR A 266 -6.71 13.53 2.39
C TYR A 266 -7.61 14.08 1.27
N ASP A 267 -7.01 14.45 0.13
CA ASP A 267 -7.69 14.96 -1.05
C ASP A 267 -6.92 14.63 -2.34
N GLN A 268 -7.54 14.92 -3.48
CA GLN A 268 -6.97 14.63 -4.79
C GLN A 268 -5.65 15.36 -5.05
N GLU A 269 -5.54 16.60 -4.65
CA GLU A 269 -4.36 17.44 -4.93
C GLU A 269 -3.17 17.00 -4.08
N SER A 270 -3.39 16.68 -2.81
CA SER A 270 -2.34 16.12 -1.93
C SER A 270 -1.88 14.75 -2.44
N ALA A 271 -2.80 13.90 -2.94
CA ALA A 271 -2.44 12.61 -3.55
C ALA A 271 -1.57 12.78 -4.80
N LYS A 272 -1.95 13.65 -5.72
CA LYS A 272 -1.16 13.95 -6.93
C LYS A 272 0.23 14.46 -6.59
N ARG A 273 0.29 15.47 -5.71
CA ARG A 273 1.56 16.04 -5.27
C ARG A 273 2.47 14.99 -4.64
N PHE A 274 1.95 14.18 -3.74
CA PHE A 274 2.72 13.12 -3.08
C PHE A 274 3.30 12.13 -4.09
N VAL A 275 2.50 11.64 -5.04
CA VAL A 275 2.98 10.70 -6.07
C VAL A 275 4.05 11.34 -6.95
N GLN A 276 3.88 12.62 -7.34
CA GLN A 276 4.86 13.35 -8.17
C GLN A 276 6.17 13.54 -7.42
N GLU A 277 6.14 13.96 -6.15
CA GLU A 277 7.31 14.14 -5.31
C GLU A 277 8.07 12.83 -5.11
N GLU A 278 7.35 11.76 -4.72
CA GLU A 278 7.98 10.46 -4.51
C GLU A 278 8.57 9.89 -5.79
N THR A 279 7.82 9.91 -6.89
CA THR A 279 8.34 9.39 -8.18
C THR A 279 9.52 10.19 -8.71
N SER A 280 9.62 11.49 -8.39
CA SER A 280 10.76 12.32 -8.80
C SER A 280 12.08 11.91 -8.15
N LYS A 281 12.05 11.38 -6.92
CA LYS A 281 13.23 10.89 -6.19
C LYS A 281 13.85 9.65 -6.82
N TRP A 282 13.12 9.00 -7.73
CA TRP A 282 13.50 7.74 -8.35
C TRP A 282 13.91 7.87 -9.83
N ARG A 283 13.95 9.07 -10.33
CA ARG A 283 14.47 9.41 -11.67
C ARG A 283 15.99 9.56 -11.63
#